data_a5a29149223bafbc212eafbe665f831d
#
_entry.id   a5a29149223bafbc212eafbe665f831d
#
_cell.length_a   1.000
_cell.length_b   1.000
_cell.length_c   1.000
_cell.angle_alpha   90.00
_cell.angle_beta   90.00
_cell.angle_gamma   90.00
#
_symmetry.space_group_name_H-M   'P 1'
#
loop_
_entity.id
_entity.type
_entity.pdbx_description
1 polymer ?
#
loop_
_entity_poly.entity_id
_entity_poly.type
_entity_poly.pdbx_seq_one_letter_code
_entity_poly.pdbx_strand_id
1 'polypeptide(L)'
;MSDADIVVMMTQDAVPADPFLLEKLSEVLNEHPDAVVAYARQIPNQNCGLLEKYTRVFNYPPKSQIKSQKDLPKLGIKTYFCSNVCAAYRRGVYLELGGFPHPAIFNEDLIFAAGAIQNGWKIIYKADARVIHSHEYTYRELIRRNFDQGVSQACHPEIFEKVKSEKEGIHLICTLVKKLLKERKYLQIIQLFVESGCKYLGYQMGKHYRQLPESFIMKLTMNHNYWRGRNDEDA
;
A
#
# COMPACT_ATOMS: atom_id res chain seq x y z
N MET A 1 -24.41 9.23 3.93
CA MET A 1 -23.00 9.62 3.66
C MET A 1 -22.75 10.98 4.26
N SER A 2 -21.54 11.28 4.72
CA SER A 2 -21.16 12.62 5.23
C SER A 2 -21.21 13.65 4.09
N ASP A 3 -21.61 14.89 4.37
CA ASP A 3 -21.58 16.03 3.43
C ASP A 3 -20.28 16.83 3.53
N ALA A 4 -19.30 16.36 4.30
CA ALA A 4 -18.00 17.00 4.46
C ALA A 4 -17.21 17.05 3.14
N ASP A 5 -16.47 18.14 2.90
CA ASP A 5 -15.63 18.32 1.71
C ASP A 5 -14.41 17.39 1.72
N ILE A 6 -13.91 17.07 2.89
CA ILE A 6 -12.79 16.15 3.12
C ILE A 6 -13.27 14.99 4.00
N VAL A 7 -13.01 13.76 3.55
CA VAL A 7 -13.28 12.52 4.27
C VAL A 7 -11.97 11.86 4.62
N VAL A 8 -11.81 11.48 5.88
CA VAL A 8 -10.62 10.73 6.34
C VAL A 8 -10.97 9.27 6.50
N MET A 9 -10.18 8.41 5.87
CA MET A 9 -10.24 6.96 6.05
C MET A 9 -9.04 6.54 6.90
N MET A 10 -9.30 5.70 7.91
CA MET A 10 -8.28 5.19 8.80
C MET A 10 -8.60 3.75 9.19
N THR A 11 -7.59 2.87 9.19
CA THR A 11 -7.76 1.49 9.65
C THR A 11 -7.90 1.45 11.17
N GLN A 12 -8.62 0.44 11.68
CA GLN A 12 -8.95 0.31 13.11
C GLN A 12 -7.74 0.11 14.01
N ASP A 13 -6.65 -0.37 13.47
CA ASP A 13 -5.38 -0.67 14.14
C ASP A 13 -4.32 0.44 14.01
N ALA A 14 -4.68 1.56 13.37
CA ALA A 14 -3.82 2.74 13.30
C ALA A 14 -4.11 3.69 14.47
N VAL A 15 -3.06 4.16 15.13
CA VAL A 15 -3.17 5.10 16.24
C VAL A 15 -2.51 6.43 15.86
N PRO A 16 -3.21 7.59 15.97
CA PRO A 16 -2.59 8.89 15.77
C PRO A 16 -1.36 9.06 16.68
N ALA A 17 -0.25 9.55 16.14
CA ALA A 17 0.96 9.79 16.91
C ALA A 17 0.91 11.12 17.70
N ASP A 18 0.03 12.04 17.27
CA ASP A 18 -0.22 13.32 17.93
C ASP A 18 -1.66 13.81 17.60
N PRO A 19 -2.21 14.78 18.33
CA PRO A 19 -3.60 15.26 18.16
C PRO A 19 -3.81 16.07 16.86
N PHE A 20 -2.76 16.46 16.15
CA PHE A 20 -2.82 17.32 14.96
C PHE A 20 -2.88 16.54 13.63
N LEU A 21 -3.06 15.22 13.68
CA LEU A 21 -3.07 14.36 12.49
C LEU A 21 -4.08 14.82 11.45
N LEU A 22 -5.33 15.03 11.84
CA LEU A 22 -6.42 15.41 10.94
C LEU A 22 -6.25 16.83 10.41
N GLU A 23 -5.82 17.76 11.26
CA GLU A 23 -5.49 19.14 10.89
C GLU A 23 -4.43 19.17 9.78
N LYS A 24 -3.28 18.50 9.99
CA LYS A 24 -2.18 18.44 9.01
C LYS A 24 -2.61 17.85 7.65
N LEU A 25 -3.49 16.85 7.65
CA LEU A 25 -3.98 16.24 6.41
C LEU A 25 -4.98 17.14 5.68
N SER A 26 -5.88 17.82 6.40
CA SER A 26 -6.85 18.72 5.80
C SER A 26 -6.21 20.03 5.33
N GLU A 27 -5.30 20.61 6.10
CA GLU A 27 -4.55 21.81 5.72
C GLU A 27 -3.78 21.61 4.41
N VAL A 28 -3.00 20.53 4.30
CA VAL A 28 -2.21 20.29 3.08
C VAL A 28 -3.09 20.05 1.85
N LEU A 29 -4.29 19.48 1.99
CA LEU A 29 -5.26 19.40 0.89
C LEU A 29 -5.82 20.79 0.53
N ASN A 30 -6.10 21.66 1.51
CA ASN A 30 -6.57 23.01 1.26
C ASN A 30 -5.51 23.88 0.57
N GLU A 31 -4.24 23.71 0.93
CA GLU A 31 -3.10 24.39 0.29
C GLU A 31 -2.87 23.91 -1.15
N HIS A 32 -3.30 22.69 -1.48
CA HIS A 32 -3.10 22.08 -2.79
C HIS A 32 -4.44 21.64 -3.42
N PRO A 33 -5.20 22.57 -4.03
CA PRO A 33 -6.51 22.25 -4.62
C PRO A 33 -6.44 21.28 -5.81
N ASP A 34 -5.26 21.09 -6.39
CA ASP A 34 -4.95 20.12 -7.45
C ASP A 34 -4.58 18.72 -6.91
N ALA A 35 -4.64 18.52 -5.59
CA ALA A 35 -4.45 17.21 -4.97
C ALA A 35 -5.79 16.61 -4.51
N VAL A 36 -5.99 15.32 -4.78
CA VAL A 36 -7.20 14.59 -4.39
C VAL A 36 -7.07 13.87 -3.06
N VAL A 37 -5.87 13.44 -2.70
CA VAL A 37 -5.61 12.67 -1.47
C VAL A 37 -4.32 13.10 -0.81
N ALA A 38 -4.34 13.17 0.52
CA ALA A 38 -3.16 13.29 1.36
C ALA A 38 -3.12 12.12 2.36
N TYR A 39 -2.01 11.39 2.41
CA TYR A 39 -1.86 10.25 3.31
C TYR A 39 -0.72 10.41 4.31
N ALA A 40 -0.93 9.84 5.49
CA ALA A 40 -0.06 9.96 6.63
C ALA A 40 1.17 9.06 6.54
N ARG A 41 2.21 9.45 7.26
CA ARG A 41 3.38 8.64 7.52
C ARG A 41 3.07 7.56 8.54
N GLN A 42 3.27 6.30 8.16
CA GLN A 42 3.25 5.22 9.13
C GLN A 42 4.59 5.13 9.84
N ILE A 43 4.56 5.20 11.16
CA ILE A 43 5.70 4.94 12.02
C ILE A 43 5.51 3.59 12.72
N PRO A 44 6.60 2.82 12.89
CA PRO A 44 6.50 1.49 13.48
C PRO A 44 6.19 1.57 14.97
N ASN A 45 5.46 0.57 15.48
CA ASN A 45 5.29 0.40 16.93
C ASN A 45 6.66 0.21 17.60
N GLN A 46 6.80 0.69 18.84
CA GLN A 46 8.06 0.59 19.59
C GLN A 46 8.57 -0.85 19.73
N ASN A 47 7.65 -1.80 19.89
CA ASN A 47 7.95 -3.21 20.12
C ASN A 47 8.02 -4.05 18.84
N CYS A 48 7.92 -3.45 17.65
CA CYS A 48 7.96 -4.22 16.41
C CYS A 48 9.38 -4.74 16.09
N GLY A 49 9.42 -5.83 15.32
CA GLY A 49 10.67 -6.44 14.86
C GLY A 49 11.54 -5.48 14.01
N LEU A 50 12.85 -5.77 13.99
CA LEU A 50 13.82 -4.90 13.32
C LEU A 50 13.56 -4.75 11.81
N LEU A 51 13.16 -5.84 11.13
CA LEU A 51 12.88 -5.82 9.69
C LEU A 51 11.64 -4.97 9.36
N GLU A 52 10.58 -5.09 10.17
CA GLU A 52 9.39 -4.24 10.04
C GLU A 52 9.74 -2.78 10.23
N LYS A 53 10.52 -2.45 11.28
CA LYS A 53 10.99 -1.09 11.55
C LYS A 53 11.74 -0.49 10.35
N TYR A 54 12.64 -1.26 9.73
CA TYR A 54 13.41 -0.78 8.58
C TYR A 54 12.56 -0.66 7.32
N THR A 55 11.64 -1.61 7.11
CA THR A 55 10.69 -1.56 6.00
C THR A 55 9.78 -0.33 6.09
N ARG A 56 9.30 0.02 7.29
CA ARG A 56 8.50 1.25 7.50
C ARG A 56 9.30 2.50 7.19
N VAL A 57 10.52 2.61 7.69
CA VAL A 57 11.40 3.77 7.41
C VAL A 57 11.70 3.90 5.92
N PHE A 58 11.87 2.78 5.21
CA PHE A 58 12.09 2.78 3.76
C PHE A 58 10.85 3.24 2.97
N ASN A 59 9.67 2.74 3.33
CA ASN A 59 8.43 3.07 2.62
C ASN A 59 7.87 4.45 2.98
N TYR A 60 8.15 4.92 4.20
CA TYR A 60 7.63 6.18 4.75
C TYR A 60 8.78 7.08 5.24
N PRO A 61 9.54 7.68 4.31
CA PRO A 61 10.67 8.54 4.65
C PRO A 61 10.22 9.80 5.40
N PRO A 62 11.14 10.51 6.10
CA PRO A 62 10.79 11.67 6.93
C PRO A 62 10.49 12.96 6.12
N LYS A 63 10.54 12.90 4.80
CA LYS A 63 10.32 14.05 3.92
C LYS A 63 8.99 13.89 3.18
N SER A 64 8.10 14.90 3.28
CA SER A 64 6.85 14.97 2.52
C SER A 64 7.10 15.05 1.02
N GLN A 65 6.15 14.58 0.23
CA GLN A 65 6.26 14.53 -1.21
C GLN A 65 4.90 14.73 -1.88
N ILE A 66 4.84 15.62 -2.86
CA ILE A 66 3.70 15.74 -3.77
C ILE A 66 4.07 14.94 -5.02
N LYS A 67 3.16 14.07 -5.46
CA LYS A 67 3.37 13.15 -6.58
C LYS A 67 2.34 13.39 -7.66
N SER A 68 2.81 13.33 -8.90
CA SER A 68 2.06 13.59 -10.12
C SER A 68 2.51 12.66 -11.25
N GLN A 69 1.85 12.69 -12.39
CA GLN A 69 2.24 11.92 -13.58
C GLN A 69 3.71 12.18 -14.00
N LYS A 70 4.24 13.39 -13.75
CA LYS A 70 5.63 13.76 -14.09
C LYS A 70 6.68 12.99 -13.32
N ASP A 71 6.30 12.43 -12.16
CA ASP A 71 7.20 11.69 -11.28
C ASP A 71 7.35 10.20 -11.69
N LEU A 72 6.47 9.71 -12.58
CA LEU A 72 6.43 8.30 -12.98
C LEU A 72 7.76 7.75 -13.51
N PRO A 73 8.51 8.46 -14.37
CA PRO A 73 9.80 7.97 -14.86
C PRO A 73 10.85 7.78 -13.75
N LYS A 74 10.76 8.59 -12.67
CA LYS A 74 11.72 8.60 -11.57
C LYS A 74 11.31 7.66 -10.43
N LEU A 75 10.04 7.70 -10.04
CA LEU A 75 9.53 7.00 -8.86
C LEU A 75 8.90 5.63 -9.18
N GLY A 76 8.63 5.36 -10.47
CA GLY A 76 7.96 4.12 -10.85
C GLY A 76 6.64 3.93 -10.09
N ILE A 77 6.41 2.72 -9.57
CA ILE A 77 5.18 2.38 -8.84
C ILE A 77 4.95 3.25 -7.58
N LYS A 78 6.02 3.81 -6.97
CA LYS A 78 5.89 4.73 -5.83
C LYS A 78 5.16 6.02 -6.18
N THR A 79 5.06 6.38 -7.46
CA THR A 79 4.23 7.50 -7.89
C THR A 79 2.78 7.29 -7.46
N TYR A 80 2.26 6.08 -7.61
CA TYR A 80 0.88 5.71 -7.27
C TYR A 80 0.71 5.26 -5.82
N PHE A 81 1.80 5.11 -5.06
CA PHE A 81 1.73 4.63 -3.69
C PHE A 81 0.93 5.60 -2.81
N CYS A 82 -0.17 5.11 -2.27
CA CYS A 82 -1.04 5.74 -1.28
C CYS A 82 -1.28 4.73 -0.15
N SER A 83 -1.87 5.15 0.97
CA SER A 83 -2.17 4.22 2.04
C SER A 83 -3.38 4.63 2.86
N ASN A 84 -4.42 3.78 2.82
CA ASN A 84 -5.65 3.89 3.61
C ASN A 84 -5.46 3.59 5.10
N VAL A 85 -4.25 3.27 5.54
CA VAL A 85 -3.97 3.20 6.99
C VAL A 85 -4.33 4.54 7.65
N CYS A 86 -4.05 5.68 6.98
CA CYS A 86 -4.66 6.96 7.28
C CYS A 86 -4.50 7.89 6.06
N ALA A 87 -5.60 8.24 5.43
CA ALA A 87 -5.61 9.14 4.28
C ALA A 87 -6.85 10.03 4.26
N ALA A 88 -6.66 11.30 3.92
CA ALA A 88 -7.72 12.29 3.71
C ALA A 88 -7.99 12.44 2.21
N TYR A 89 -9.24 12.39 1.81
CA TYR A 89 -9.69 12.47 0.43
C TYR A 89 -10.56 13.70 0.23
N ARG A 90 -10.36 14.42 -0.87
CA ARG A 90 -11.29 15.44 -1.36
C ARG A 90 -12.52 14.73 -1.91
N ARG A 91 -13.63 14.74 -1.11
CA ARG A 91 -14.82 13.91 -1.35
C ARG A 91 -15.43 14.10 -2.74
N GLY A 92 -15.58 15.35 -3.21
CA GLY A 92 -16.16 15.64 -4.53
C GLY A 92 -15.39 14.94 -5.65
N VAL A 93 -14.06 15.11 -5.67
CA VAL A 93 -13.18 14.48 -6.66
C VAL A 93 -13.12 12.97 -6.51
N TYR A 94 -13.12 12.47 -5.27
CA TYR A 94 -13.16 11.02 -5.01
C TYR A 94 -14.39 10.37 -5.64
N LEU A 95 -15.55 11.01 -5.51
CA LEU A 95 -16.81 10.52 -6.10
C LEU A 95 -16.83 10.67 -7.62
N GLU A 96 -16.34 11.78 -8.15
CA GLU A 96 -16.22 12.04 -9.60
C GLU A 96 -15.35 10.98 -10.28
N LEU A 97 -14.27 10.54 -9.63
CA LEU A 97 -13.38 9.50 -10.14
C LEU A 97 -13.90 8.07 -9.91
N GLY A 98 -15.12 7.91 -9.37
CA GLY A 98 -15.75 6.61 -9.14
C GLY A 98 -15.36 5.92 -7.83
N GLY A 99 -14.55 6.56 -6.98
CA GLY A 99 -14.12 6.00 -5.70
C GLY A 99 -13.14 4.83 -5.81
N PHE A 100 -13.12 3.97 -4.79
CA PHE A 100 -12.31 2.75 -4.82
C PHE A 100 -12.90 1.71 -5.77
N PRO A 101 -12.06 0.90 -6.42
CA PRO A 101 -12.56 -0.21 -7.23
C PRO A 101 -13.40 -1.16 -6.37
N HIS A 102 -14.49 -1.64 -6.91
CA HIS A 102 -15.35 -2.63 -6.27
C HIS A 102 -15.77 -3.71 -7.30
N PRO A 103 -15.57 -4.99 -6.99
CA PRO A 103 -14.89 -5.53 -5.80
C PRO A 103 -13.37 -5.33 -5.82
N ALA A 104 -12.75 -5.11 -4.65
CA ALA A 104 -11.30 -5.05 -4.49
C ALA A 104 -10.81 -6.11 -3.50
N ILE A 105 -9.77 -6.85 -3.88
CA ILE A 105 -9.12 -7.81 -2.98
C ILE A 105 -7.99 -7.16 -2.20
N PHE A 106 -7.29 -6.20 -2.81
CA PHE A 106 -6.13 -5.50 -2.27
C PHE A 106 -5.78 -4.26 -3.10
N ASN A 107 -4.97 -3.33 -2.58
CA ASN A 107 -4.43 -2.14 -3.28
C ASN A 107 -5.50 -1.14 -3.76
N GLU A 108 -6.69 -1.09 -3.17
CA GLU A 108 -7.76 -0.15 -3.57
C GLU A 108 -7.28 1.31 -3.55
N ASP A 109 -6.43 1.65 -2.57
CA ASP A 109 -5.83 2.96 -2.41
C ASP A 109 -4.81 3.30 -3.52
N LEU A 110 -3.96 2.34 -3.89
CA LEU A 110 -2.98 2.51 -4.96
C LEU A 110 -3.67 2.58 -6.33
N ILE A 111 -4.70 1.76 -6.56
CA ILE A 111 -5.46 1.74 -7.82
C ILE A 111 -6.20 3.07 -8.00
N PHE A 112 -6.88 3.55 -6.96
CA PHE A 112 -7.50 4.87 -6.97
C PHE A 112 -6.48 5.98 -7.24
N ALA A 113 -5.34 5.97 -6.52
CA ALA A 113 -4.29 6.96 -6.69
C ALA A 113 -3.69 6.94 -8.11
N ALA A 114 -3.56 5.75 -8.72
CA ALA A 114 -3.11 5.62 -10.11
C ALA A 114 -4.13 6.26 -11.07
N GLY A 115 -5.40 5.96 -10.93
CA GLY A 115 -6.48 6.58 -11.71
C GLY A 115 -6.51 8.10 -11.54
N ALA A 116 -6.40 8.59 -10.31
CA ALA A 116 -6.35 10.03 -10.03
C ALA A 116 -5.18 10.74 -10.73
N ILE A 117 -3.97 10.17 -10.63
CA ILE A 117 -2.78 10.74 -11.28
C ILE A 117 -2.90 10.69 -12.81
N GLN A 118 -3.47 9.62 -13.38
CA GLN A 118 -3.71 9.52 -14.83
C GLN A 118 -4.73 10.55 -15.33
N ASN A 119 -5.66 10.98 -14.46
CA ASN A 119 -6.61 12.07 -14.71
C ASN A 119 -6.06 13.48 -14.36
N GLY A 120 -4.75 13.60 -14.10
CA GLY A 120 -4.07 14.90 -13.89
C GLY A 120 -4.07 15.38 -12.43
N TRP A 121 -4.67 14.66 -11.52
CA TRP A 121 -4.64 14.98 -10.09
C TRP A 121 -3.29 14.65 -9.45
N LYS A 122 -2.99 15.29 -8.33
CA LYS A 122 -1.84 14.97 -7.49
C LYS A 122 -2.26 14.19 -6.25
N ILE A 123 -1.29 13.47 -5.69
CA ILE A 123 -1.42 12.83 -4.37
C ILE A 123 -0.28 13.32 -3.46
N ILE A 124 -0.55 13.44 -2.17
CA ILE A 124 0.39 14.01 -1.21
C ILE A 124 0.74 12.97 -0.15
N TYR A 125 2.03 12.73 0.03
CA TYR A 125 2.57 12.09 1.21
C TYR A 125 2.94 13.17 2.23
N LYS A 126 2.28 13.21 3.39
CA LYS A 126 2.48 14.19 4.45
C LYS A 126 3.28 13.55 5.60
N ALA A 127 4.59 13.77 5.63
CA ALA A 127 5.50 13.06 6.53
C ALA A 127 5.37 13.45 8.01
N ASP A 128 4.87 14.64 8.32
CA ASP A 128 4.62 15.13 9.68
C ASP A 128 3.21 14.78 10.21
N ALA A 129 2.28 14.39 9.34
CA ALA A 129 1.06 13.71 9.73
C ALA A 129 1.38 12.22 9.98
N ARG A 130 1.38 11.78 11.26
CA ARG A 130 1.93 10.48 11.65
C ARG A 130 0.91 9.60 12.33
N VAL A 131 0.93 8.31 11.95
CA VAL A 131 0.17 7.23 12.61
C VAL A 131 1.11 6.12 13.03
N ILE A 132 0.90 5.55 14.20
CA ILE A 132 1.58 4.34 14.68
C ILE A 132 0.82 3.16 14.08
N HIS A 133 1.50 2.37 13.26
CA HIS A 133 0.94 1.19 12.63
C HIS A 133 2.06 0.25 12.18
N SER A 134 1.99 -0.99 12.59
CA SER A 134 2.89 -2.05 12.15
C SER A 134 2.24 -3.42 12.33
N HIS A 135 2.65 -4.37 11.52
CA HIS A 135 2.21 -5.74 11.60
C HIS A 135 3.40 -6.69 11.67
N GLU A 136 3.30 -7.70 12.51
CA GLU A 136 4.19 -8.84 12.49
C GLU A 136 3.42 -10.02 11.91
N TYR A 137 3.79 -10.39 10.69
CA TYR A 137 3.18 -11.51 9.98
C TYR A 137 4.02 -12.77 10.15
N THR A 138 3.37 -13.90 10.41
CA THR A 138 3.98 -15.22 10.23
C THR A 138 4.32 -15.46 8.77
N TYR A 139 5.25 -16.37 8.47
CA TYR A 139 5.59 -16.71 7.09
C TYR A 139 4.38 -17.14 6.25
N ARG A 140 3.42 -17.83 6.85
CA ARG A 140 2.16 -18.21 6.20
C ARG A 140 1.32 -16.99 5.85
N GLU A 141 1.19 -16.04 6.72
CA GLU A 141 0.46 -14.78 6.48
C GLU A 141 1.16 -13.93 5.43
N LEU A 142 2.51 -13.90 5.41
CA LEU A 142 3.26 -13.23 4.34
C LEU A 142 2.93 -13.82 2.97
N ILE A 143 2.87 -15.15 2.83
CA ILE A 143 2.49 -15.81 1.60
C ILE A 143 1.07 -15.41 1.22
N ARG A 144 0.10 -15.54 2.15
CA ARG A 144 -1.33 -15.27 1.89
C ARG A 144 -1.60 -13.81 1.51
N ARG A 145 -1.03 -12.87 2.28
CA ARG A 145 -1.16 -11.44 1.99
C ARG A 145 -0.60 -11.09 0.62
N ASN A 146 0.57 -11.61 0.28
CA ASN A 146 1.19 -11.34 -1.01
C ASN A 146 0.51 -12.11 -2.16
N PHE A 147 -0.18 -13.21 -1.88
CA PHE A 147 -1.09 -13.84 -2.84
C PHE A 147 -2.22 -12.88 -3.22
N ASP A 148 -2.93 -12.30 -2.26
CA ASP A 148 -4.00 -11.33 -2.53
C ASP A 148 -3.47 -10.08 -3.27
N GLN A 149 -2.26 -9.64 -2.93
CA GLN A 149 -1.59 -8.55 -3.66
C GLN A 149 -1.29 -8.93 -5.12
N GLY A 150 -0.83 -10.16 -5.37
CA GLY A 150 -0.58 -10.68 -6.72
C GLY A 150 -1.87 -10.78 -7.55
N VAL A 151 -2.96 -11.26 -6.94
CA VAL A 151 -4.30 -11.28 -7.56
C VAL A 151 -4.75 -9.88 -7.94
N SER A 152 -4.66 -8.92 -7.01
CA SER A 152 -5.01 -7.53 -7.28
C SER A 152 -4.25 -6.96 -8.48
N GLN A 153 -2.94 -7.21 -8.57
CA GLN A 153 -2.15 -6.75 -9.71
C GLN A 153 -2.50 -7.45 -11.03
N ALA A 154 -2.85 -8.73 -10.98
CA ALA A 154 -3.30 -9.47 -12.16
C ALA A 154 -4.67 -9.02 -12.66
N CYS A 155 -5.52 -8.45 -11.78
CA CYS A 155 -6.81 -7.86 -12.13
C CYS A 155 -6.70 -6.44 -12.72
N HIS A 156 -5.55 -5.74 -12.52
CA HIS A 156 -5.34 -4.37 -12.98
C HIS A 156 -4.08 -4.24 -13.86
N PRO A 157 -4.00 -4.95 -15.00
CA PRO A 157 -2.84 -4.92 -15.89
C PRO A 157 -2.58 -3.51 -16.46
N GLU A 158 -3.61 -2.69 -16.64
CA GLU A 158 -3.53 -1.31 -17.13
C GLU A 158 -2.61 -0.42 -16.28
N ILE A 159 -2.43 -0.76 -15.00
CA ILE A 159 -1.53 -0.06 -14.07
C ILE A 159 -0.19 -0.79 -13.95
N PHE A 160 -0.24 -2.09 -13.64
CA PHE A 160 0.92 -2.84 -13.17
C PHE A 160 1.81 -3.41 -14.29
N GLU A 161 1.33 -3.50 -15.54
CA GLU A 161 2.18 -3.83 -16.68
C GLU A 161 3.07 -2.65 -17.09
N LYS A 162 2.56 -1.42 -16.97
CA LYS A 162 3.32 -0.20 -17.27
C LYS A 162 4.39 0.10 -16.23
N VAL A 163 4.14 -0.27 -14.97
CA VAL A 163 5.01 0.09 -13.84
C VAL A 163 5.21 -1.11 -12.93
N LYS A 164 6.33 -1.79 -13.11
CA LYS A 164 6.65 -3.03 -12.37
C LYS A 164 6.99 -2.74 -10.90
N SER A 165 6.28 -3.38 -9.99
CA SER A 165 6.50 -3.28 -8.54
C SER A 165 7.72 -4.06 -8.05
N GLU A 166 8.17 -5.07 -8.81
CA GLU A 166 9.28 -5.97 -8.43
C GLU A 166 10.60 -5.21 -8.25
N LYS A 167 10.83 -4.16 -9.06
CA LYS A 167 12.05 -3.32 -8.93
C LYS A 167 12.16 -2.68 -7.55
N GLU A 168 11.02 -2.25 -7.01
CA GLU A 168 10.98 -1.62 -5.68
C GLU A 168 11.23 -2.63 -4.56
N GLY A 169 10.72 -3.86 -4.71
CA GLY A 169 11.01 -4.96 -3.78
C GLY A 169 12.51 -5.29 -3.74
N ILE A 170 13.16 -5.38 -4.89
CA ILE A 170 14.61 -5.61 -4.98
C ILE A 170 15.38 -4.45 -4.34
N HIS A 171 14.99 -3.21 -4.61
CA HIS A 171 15.62 -2.03 -4.02
C HIS A 171 15.51 -2.03 -2.49
N LEU A 172 14.35 -2.38 -1.95
CA LEU A 172 14.15 -2.56 -0.51
C LEU A 172 15.12 -3.60 0.05
N ILE A 173 15.17 -4.80 -0.52
CA ILE A 173 16.06 -5.89 -0.04
C ILE A 173 17.52 -5.43 -0.05
N CYS A 174 18.00 -4.86 -1.16
CA CYS A 174 19.38 -4.37 -1.26
C CYS A 174 19.69 -3.29 -0.21
N THR A 175 18.75 -2.38 0.04
CA THR A 175 18.91 -1.31 1.03
C THR A 175 18.99 -1.87 2.45
N LEU A 176 18.10 -2.83 2.78
CA LEU A 176 18.07 -3.45 4.09
C LEU A 176 19.31 -4.32 4.32
N VAL A 177 19.75 -5.11 3.33
CA VAL A 177 20.97 -5.92 3.42
C VAL A 177 22.19 -5.04 3.73
N LYS A 178 22.38 -3.93 3.00
CA LYS A 178 23.48 -2.99 3.25
C LYS A 178 23.47 -2.45 4.67
N LYS A 179 22.28 -2.09 5.18
CA LYS A 179 22.11 -1.57 6.54
C LYS A 179 22.41 -2.65 7.58
N LEU A 180 21.85 -3.85 7.42
CA LEU A 180 22.04 -4.97 8.34
C LEU A 180 23.51 -5.45 8.38
N LEU A 181 24.22 -5.45 7.25
CA LEU A 181 25.65 -5.75 7.18
C LEU A 181 26.46 -4.71 7.97
N LYS A 182 26.18 -3.42 7.81
CA LYS A 182 26.83 -2.34 8.56
C LYS A 182 26.63 -2.48 10.07
N GLU A 183 25.45 -2.96 10.48
CA GLU A 183 25.10 -3.18 11.88
C GLU A 183 25.48 -4.57 12.42
N ARG A 184 26.11 -5.42 11.59
CA ARG A 184 26.53 -6.80 11.93
C ARG A 184 25.35 -7.70 12.35
N LYS A 185 24.16 -7.50 11.77
CA LYS A 185 22.92 -8.20 12.07
C LYS A 185 22.69 -9.37 11.10
N TYR A 186 23.58 -10.37 11.12
CA TYR A 186 23.60 -11.46 10.13
C TYR A 186 22.35 -12.36 10.17
N LEU A 187 21.81 -12.67 11.35
CA LEU A 187 20.60 -13.48 11.49
C LEU A 187 19.38 -12.78 10.87
N GLN A 188 19.29 -11.46 10.99
CA GLN A 188 18.23 -10.67 10.37
C GLN A 188 18.36 -10.63 8.84
N ILE A 189 19.57 -10.82 8.28
CA ILE A 189 19.74 -10.95 6.84
C ILE A 189 19.14 -12.27 6.37
N ILE A 190 19.38 -13.38 7.09
CA ILE A 190 18.76 -14.68 6.77
C ILE A 190 17.23 -14.56 6.87
N GLN A 191 16.72 -13.98 7.95
CA GLN A 191 15.28 -13.73 8.11
C GLN A 191 14.72 -12.90 6.96
N LEU A 192 15.39 -11.81 6.54
CA LEU A 192 14.99 -10.97 5.42
C LEU A 192 14.84 -11.78 4.12
N PHE A 193 15.78 -12.68 3.82
CA PHE A 193 15.69 -13.51 2.63
C PHE A 193 14.55 -14.52 2.71
N VAL A 194 14.32 -15.15 3.86
CA VAL A 194 13.19 -16.07 4.07
C VAL A 194 11.86 -15.33 3.90
N GLU A 195 11.68 -14.17 4.56
CA GLU A 195 10.47 -13.35 4.41
C GLU A 195 10.25 -12.89 2.97
N SER A 196 11.32 -12.45 2.31
CA SER A 196 11.26 -12.01 0.91
C SER A 196 10.89 -13.17 -0.02
N GLY A 197 11.42 -14.36 0.23
CA GLY A 197 11.05 -15.59 -0.47
C GLY A 197 9.57 -15.94 -0.30
N CYS A 198 9.04 -15.88 0.93
CA CYS A 198 7.63 -16.09 1.20
C CYS A 198 6.74 -15.05 0.48
N LYS A 199 7.12 -13.77 0.53
CA LYS A 199 6.41 -12.69 -0.16
C LYS A 199 6.40 -12.92 -1.68
N TYR A 200 7.56 -13.24 -2.26
CA TYR A 200 7.67 -13.50 -3.69
C TYR A 200 6.89 -14.73 -4.14
N LEU A 201 6.93 -15.81 -3.38
CA LEU A 201 6.16 -17.02 -3.66
C LEU A 201 4.66 -16.73 -3.67
N GLY A 202 4.15 -16.09 -2.62
CA GLY A 202 2.74 -15.69 -2.54
C GLY A 202 2.35 -14.80 -3.74
N TYR A 203 3.15 -13.77 -4.01
CA TYR A 203 2.92 -12.85 -5.11
C TYR A 203 2.86 -13.53 -6.48
N GLN A 204 3.79 -14.43 -6.78
CA GLN A 204 3.80 -15.17 -8.04
C GLN A 204 2.58 -16.09 -8.18
N MET A 205 2.22 -16.81 -7.11
CA MET A 205 0.99 -17.62 -7.12
C MET A 205 -0.24 -16.74 -7.34
N GLY A 206 -0.32 -15.56 -6.72
CA GLY A 206 -1.40 -14.60 -6.91
C GLY A 206 -1.46 -14.07 -8.35
N LYS A 207 -0.34 -13.74 -8.97
CA LYS A 207 -0.32 -13.30 -10.39
C LYS A 207 -0.83 -14.37 -11.35
N HIS A 208 -0.68 -15.63 -11.02
CA HIS A 208 -1.11 -16.76 -11.83
C HIS A 208 -2.35 -17.46 -11.27
N TYR A 209 -3.14 -16.78 -10.44
CA TYR A 209 -4.27 -17.37 -9.72
C TYR A 209 -5.28 -18.09 -10.64
N ARG A 210 -5.46 -17.61 -11.87
CA ARG A 210 -6.37 -18.22 -12.86
C ARG A 210 -5.99 -19.66 -13.26
N GLN A 211 -4.75 -20.08 -12.98
CA GLN A 211 -4.25 -21.43 -13.24
C GLN A 211 -4.38 -22.35 -12.01
N LEU A 212 -4.83 -21.81 -10.87
CA LEU A 212 -4.93 -22.54 -9.62
C LEU A 212 -6.37 -23.06 -9.40
N PRO A 213 -6.52 -24.26 -8.82
CA PRO A 213 -7.82 -24.75 -8.39
C PRO A 213 -8.44 -23.84 -7.32
N GLU A 214 -9.75 -23.64 -7.35
CA GLU A 214 -10.49 -22.80 -6.40
C GLU A 214 -10.20 -23.20 -4.93
N SER A 215 -10.19 -24.49 -4.63
CA SER A 215 -9.89 -25.01 -3.29
C SER A 215 -8.50 -24.59 -2.79
N PHE A 216 -7.54 -24.37 -3.70
CA PHE A 216 -6.20 -23.90 -3.37
C PHE A 216 -6.17 -22.38 -3.19
N ILE A 217 -6.88 -21.63 -4.04
CA ILE A 217 -7.08 -20.18 -3.90
C ILE A 217 -7.67 -19.87 -2.51
N MET A 218 -8.72 -20.59 -2.11
CA MET A 218 -9.37 -20.40 -0.81
C MET A 218 -8.45 -20.69 0.39
N LYS A 219 -7.42 -21.48 0.24
CA LYS A 219 -6.39 -21.71 1.28
C LYS A 219 -5.35 -20.60 1.33
N LEU A 220 -5.10 -19.97 0.18
CA LEU A 220 -4.08 -18.93 0.01
C LEU A 220 -4.58 -17.52 0.28
N THR A 221 -5.86 -17.23 0.06
CA THR A 221 -6.40 -15.87 0.27
C THR A 221 -6.59 -15.55 1.75
N MET A 222 -6.41 -14.29 2.13
CA MET A 222 -6.88 -13.72 3.40
C MET A 222 -8.28 -13.11 3.26
N ASN A 223 -8.73 -12.83 2.04
CA ASN A 223 -9.99 -12.17 1.74
C ASN A 223 -11.01 -13.13 1.10
N HIS A 224 -11.58 -14.04 1.92
CA HIS A 224 -12.55 -15.03 1.45
C HIS A 224 -13.84 -14.40 0.88
N ASN A 225 -14.26 -13.24 1.38
CA ASN A 225 -15.49 -12.58 0.93
C ASN A 225 -15.37 -12.06 -0.50
N TYR A 226 -14.20 -11.65 -0.92
CA TYR A 226 -13.94 -11.26 -2.32
C TYR A 226 -14.25 -12.40 -3.30
N TRP A 227 -13.85 -13.62 -2.96
CA TRP A 227 -14.05 -14.79 -3.84
C TRP A 227 -15.49 -15.30 -3.85
N ARG A 228 -16.18 -15.23 -2.70
CA ARG A 228 -17.60 -15.60 -2.62
C ARG A 228 -18.48 -14.66 -3.45
N GLY A 229 -18.25 -13.35 -3.37
CA GLY A 229 -19.01 -12.38 -4.17
C GLY A 229 -18.82 -12.53 -5.69
N ARG A 230 -17.66 -13.03 -6.15
CA ARG A 230 -17.43 -13.29 -7.59
C ARG A 230 -18.22 -14.47 -8.12
N ASN A 231 -18.39 -15.51 -7.32
CA ASN A 231 -19.16 -16.68 -7.72
C ASN A 231 -20.66 -16.36 -7.87
N ASP A 232 -21.15 -15.33 -7.16
CA ASP A 232 -22.54 -14.87 -7.25
C ASP A 232 -22.78 -13.95 -8.48
N GLU A 233 -21.75 -13.29 -9.02
CA GLU A 233 -21.85 -12.46 -10.22
C GLU A 233 -21.65 -13.25 -11.54
N ASP A 234 -20.98 -14.40 -11.47
CA ASP A 234 -20.73 -15.28 -12.63
C ASP A 234 -21.78 -16.42 -12.74
N ALA A 235 -22.77 -16.49 -11.81
CA ALA A 235 -23.85 -17.47 -11.78
C ALA A 235 -25.18 -16.88 -12.30
#